data_eecd2954d3b9f784355ffeb617505197
#
_entry.id   eecd2954d3b9f784355ffeb617505197
#
_cell.length_a   1.000
_cell.length_b   1.000
_cell.length_c   1.000
_cell.angle_alpha   90.00
_cell.angle_beta   90.00
_cell.angle_gamma   90.00
#
_symmetry.space_group_name_H-M   'P 1'
#
loop_
_entity.id
_entity.type
_entity.pdbx_description
1 polymer ?
#
loop_
_entity_poly.entity_id
_entity_poly.type
_entity_poly.pdbx_seq_one_letter_code
_entity_poly.pdbx_strand_id
1 'polypeptide(L)'
;MIKYVIISGKPRAGKTTFGDKVVKELQSNNRVAYQTSSINRIKDFALDMGWDGMKTPEARKFLSDLKQVCVNSPWGNLTMQYIIREAKAIERSIPLYADPNFPLYVLIQSREPAEIQEYVQTFGATAVFVRGGHREEDVDSNESDLNVANFSYHYYIDNTGDLAGLDIEISKFMKWLLDNE
;
A
#
# COMPACT_ATOMS: atom_id res chain seq x y z
N MET A 1 12.10 6.48 -13.52
CA MET A 1 12.18 6.74 -12.06
C MET A 1 10.94 6.18 -11.38
N ILE A 2 11.10 5.51 -10.21
CA ILE A 2 9.97 4.92 -9.49
C ILE A 2 9.71 5.73 -8.21
N LYS A 3 8.45 6.08 -7.95
CA LYS A 3 7.99 6.70 -6.69
C LYS A 3 7.08 5.74 -5.93
N TYR A 4 7.36 5.57 -4.66
CA TYR A 4 6.59 4.68 -3.78
C TYR A 4 5.69 5.50 -2.86
N VAL A 5 4.41 5.11 -2.79
CA VAL A 5 3.41 5.68 -1.88
C VAL A 5 2.88 4.57 -1.00
N ILE A 6 3.14 4.63 0.31
CA ILE A 6 2.66 3.64 1.26
C ILE A 6 1.31 4.08 1.81
N ILE A 7 0.29 3.27 1.58
CA ILE A 7 -1.07 3.51 2.07
C ILE A 7 -1.31 2.66 3.30
N SER A 8 -1.52 3.32 4.43
CA SER A 8 -1.76 2.68 5.71
C SER A 8 -3.09 3.13 6.32
N GLY A 9 -3.49 2.49 7.40
CA GLY A 9 -4.75 2.76 8.11
C GLY A 9 -5.36 1.49 8.66
N LYS A 10 -6.31 1.65 9.59
CA LYS A 10 -6.99 0.53 10.25
C LYS A 10 -7.76 -0.38 9.25
N PRO A 11 -8.18 -1.59 9.66
CA PRO A 11 -9.11 -2.40 8.86
C PRO A 11 -10.32 -1.58 8.43
N ARG A 12 -10.81 -1.82 7.22
CA ARG A 12 -12.01 -1.15 6.64
C ARG A 12 -11.93 0.38 6.53
N ALA A 13 -10.78 1.01 6.75
CA ALA A 13 -10.60 2.46 6.60
C ALA A 13 -10.74 2.96 5.14
N GLY A 14 -10.94 2.08 4.15
CA GLY A 14 -11.10 2.47 2.74
C GLY A 14 -9.78 2.60 1.97
N LYS A 15 -8.68 2.02 2.46
CA LYS A 15 -7.36 2.06 1.79
C LYS A 15 -7.40 1.65 0.33
N THR A 16 -8.08 0.56 0.01
CA THR A 16 -8.19 0.06 -1.37
C THR A 16 -8.93 1.05 -2.25
N THR A 17 -10.08 1.55 -1.80
CA THR A 17 -10.85 2.56 -2.53
C THR A 17 -10.06 3.84 -2.76
N PHE A 18 -9.36 4.33 -1.73
CA PHE A 18 -8.46 5.49 -1.86
C PHE A 18 -7.37 5.22 -2.89
N GLY A 19 -6.65 4.11 -2.78
CA GLY A 19 -5.56 3.78 -3.69
C GLY A 19 -6.02 3.59 -5.14
N ASP A 20 -7.17 2.92 -5.37
CA ASP A 20 -7.74 2.73 -6.72
C ASP A 20 -8.11 4.08 -7.36
N LYS A 21 -8.67 5.01 -6.57
CA LYS A 21 -9.00 6.35 -7.06
C LYS A 21 -7.73 7.17 -7.36
N VAL A 22 -6.70 7.12 -6.50
CA VAL A 22 -5.41 7.78 -6.73
C VAL A 22 -4.73 7.22 -7.99
N VAL A 23 -4.74 5.90 -8.20
CA VAL A 23 -4.23 5.30 -9.44
C VAL A 23 -4.94 5.85 -10.67
N LYS A 24 -6.27 5.93 -10.64
CA LYS A 24 -7.06 6.51 -11.75
C LYS A 24 -6.72 7.97 -12.02
N GLU A 25 -6.57 8.78 -10.97
CA GLU A 25 -6.19 10.19 -11.10
C GLU A 25 -4.78 10.35 -11.70
N LEU A 26 -3.81 9.55 -11.25
CA LEU A 26 -2.47 9.54 -11.83
C LEU A 26 -2.50 9.15 -13.32
N GLN A 27 -3.24 8.10 -13.68
CA GLN A 27 -3.41 7.65 -15.05
C GLN A 27 -4.10 8.71 -15.93
N SER A 28 -5.10 9.41 -15.41
CA SER A 28 -5.77 10.52 -16.10
C SER A 28 -4.83 11.71 -16.37
N ASN A 29 -3.77 11.83 -15.56
CA ASN A 29 -2.70 12.81 -15.73
C ASN A 29 -1.49 12.25 -16.50
N ASN A 30 -1.69 11.23 -17.34
CA ASN A 30 -0.68 10.55 -18.17
C ASN A 30 0.49 9.92 -17.40
N ARG A 31 0.30 9.58 -16.13
CA ARG A 31 1.30 8.88 -15.32
C ARG A 31 1.02 7.39 -15.28
N VAL A 32 2.06 6.59 -15.22
CA VAL A 32 1.90 5.14 -14.99
C VAL A 32 1.82 4.90 -13.50
N ALA A 33 0.75 4.24 -13.06
CA ALA A 33 0.53 3.94 -11.67
C ALA A 33 -0.17 2.59 -11.49
N TYR A 34 0.16 1.87 -10.42
CA TYR A 34 -0.57 0.69 -9.99
C TYR A 34 -0.56 0.54 -8.47
N GLN A 35 -1.50 -0.24 -7.95
CA GLN A 35 -1.61 -0.55 -6.54
C GLN A 35 -1.28 -2.01 -6.27
N THR A 36 -0.55 -2.25 -5.18
CA THR A 36 -0.24 -3.58 -4.67
C THR A 36 -0.32 -3.61 -3.14
N SER A 37 -0.03 -4.75 -2.55
CA SER A 37 0.04 -4.91 -1.10
C SER A 37 1.21 -5.81 -0.74
N SER A 38 1.87 -5.52 0.38
CA SER A 38 2.96 -6.34 0.90
C SER A 38 2.58 -7.80 1.18
N ILE A 39 1.28 -8.09 1.33
CA ILE A 39 0.75 -9.44 1.57
C ILE A 39 0.32 -10.18 0.28
N ASN A 40 0.23 -9.51 -0.87
CA ASN A 40 -0.34 -10.14 -2.07
C ASN A 40 0.45 -11.39 -2.49
N ARG A 41 1.78 -11.29 -2.61
CA ARG A 41 2.61 -12.44 -3.01
C ARG A 41 2.56 -13.59 -2.01
N ILE A 42 2.39 -13.28 -0.73
CA ILE A 42 2.22 -14.30 0.32
C ILE A 42 0.92 -15.05 0.12
N LYS A 43 -0.16 -14.34 -0.25
CA LYS A 43 -1.46 -14.99 -0.56
C LYS A 43 -1.38 -15.86 -1.81
N ASP A 44 -0.74 -15.36 -2.87
CA ASP A 44 -0.55 -16.14 -4.10
C ASP A 44 0.19 -17.44 -3.80
N PHE A 45 1.30 -17.36 -3.06
CA PHE A 45 2.06 -18.53 -2.64
C PHE A 45 1.23 -19.50 -1.77
N ALA A 46 0.44 -18.97 -0.83
CA ALA A 46 -0.43 -19.78 0.02
C ALA A 46 -1.51 -20.50 -0.81
N LEU A 47 -2.09 -19.83 -1.81
CA LEU A 47 -3.05 -20.43 -2.75
C LEU A 47 -2.39 -21.55 -3.57
N ASP A 48 -1.18 -21.33 -4.09
CA ASP A 48 -0.42 -22.33 -4.83
C ASP A 48 -0.13 -23.58 -3.97
N MET A 49 0.03 -23.39 -2.64
CA MET A 49 0.25 -24.47 -1.66
C MET A 49 -1.04 -25.11 -1.16
N GLY A 50 -2.23 -24.68 -1.63
CA GLY A 50 -3.51 -25.31 -1.32
C GLY A 50 -4.37 -24.58 -0.29
N TRP A 51 -4.03 -23.34 0.09
CA TRP A 51 -4.96 -22.52 0.87
C TRP A 51 -6.20 -22.20 0.02
N ASP A 52 -7.38 -22.31 0.62
CA ASP A 52 -8.68 -22.16 -0.06
C ASP A 52 -9.12 -20.70 -0.27
N GLY A 53 -8.33 -19.71 0.19
CA GLY A 53 -8.66 -18.30 0.10
C GLY A 53 -9.60 -17.78 1.20
N MET A 54 -10.11 -18.64 2.08
CA MET A 54 -11.02 -18.25 3.14
C MET A 54 -10.34 -17.40 4.22
N LYS A 55 -11.06 -16.38 4.71
CA LYS A 55 -10.52 -15.38 5.68
C LYS A 55 -10.89 -15.75 7.12
N THR A 56 -10.60 -16.99 7.54
CA THR A 56 -10.77 -17.40 8.93
C THR A 56 -9.68 -16.80 9.84
N PRO A 57 -9.85 -16.78 11.16
CA PRO A 57 -8.81 -16.37 12.10
C PRO A 57 -7.51 -17.17 11.92
N GLU A 58 -7.61 -18.50 11.73
CA GLU A 58 -6.49 -19.40 11.50
C GLU A 58 -5.74 -19.07 10.21
N ALA A 59 -6.48 -18.81 9.13
CA ALA A 59 -5.90 -18.42 7.85
C ALA A 59 -5.20 -17.04 7.95
N ARG A 60 -5.78 -16.09 8.69
CA ARG A 60 -5.14 -14.79 8.94
C ARG A 60 -3.83 -14.96 9.70
N LYS A 61 -3.83 -15.81 10.75
CA LYS A 61 -2.62 -16.13 11.50
C LYS A 61 -1.57 -16.81 10.62
N PHE A 62 -1.95 -17.82 9.85
CA PHE A 62 -1.07 -18.51 8.90
C PHE A 62 -0.40 -17.53 7.91
N LEU A 63 -1.18 -16.66 7.26
CA LEU A 63 -0.64 -15.67 6.34
C LEU A 63 0.29 -14.66 7.01
N SER A 64 -0.02 -14.27 8.25
CA SER A 64 0.83 -13.39 9.05
C SER A 64 2.16 -14.06 9.37
N ASP A 65 2.14 -15.30 9.86
CA ASP A 65 3.34 -16.06 10.20
C ASP A 65 4.21 -16.29 8.94
N LEU A 66 3.61 -16.65 7.82
CA LEU A 66 4.29 -16.82 6.54
C LEU A 66 4.93 -15.51 6.06
N LYS A 67 4.23 -14.38 6.20
CA LYS A 67 4.78 -13.06 5.91
C LYS A 67 5.99 -12.78 6.79
N GLN A 68 5.93 -13.05 8.10
CA GLN A 68 7.04 -12.80 9.02
C GLN A 68 8.29 -13.62 8.65
N VAL A 69 8.12 -14.87 8.23
CA VAL A 69 9.24 -15.68 7.72
C VAL A 69 9.89 -15.01 6.51
N CYS A 70 9.11 -14.46 5.59
CA CYS A 70 9.63 -13.78 4.40
C CYS A 70 10.29 -12.43 4.74
N VAL A 71 9.74 -11.67 5.69
CA VAL A 71 10.30 -10.39 6.14
C VAL A 71 11.63 -10.60 6.88
N ASN A 72 11.69 -11.60 7.75
CA ASN A 72 12.87 -11.92 8.57
C ASN A 72 13.83 -12.92 7.90
N SER A 73 13.73 -13.07 6.60
CA SER A 73 14.58 -13.99 5.84
C SER A 73 16.08 -13.61 5.95
N PRO A 74 17.01 -14.58 6.00
CA PRO A 74 18.45 -14.31 5.99
C PRO A 74 18.91 -13.60 4.69
N TRP A 75 18.09 -13.57 3.65
CA TRP A 75 18.33 -12.85 2.40
C TRP A 75 17.72 -11.45 2.38
N GLY A 76 17.27 -10.93 3.52
CA GLY A 76 16.56 -9.65 3.68
C GLY A 76 15.03 -9.79 3.48
N ASN A 77 14.34 -8.67 3.48
CA ASN A 77 12.88 -8.62 3.34
C ASN A 77 12.43 -9.05 1.94
N LEU A 78 12.06 -10.33 1.78
CA LEU A 78 11.67 -10.90 0.48
C LEU A 78 10.38 -10.31 -0.08
N THR A 79 9.45 -9.87 0.77
CA THR A 79 8.20 -9.23 0.30
C THR A 79 8.50 -7.89 -0.36
N MET A 80 9.35 -7.09 0.23
CA MET A 80 9.83 -5.83 -0.32
C MET A 80 10.62 -6.04 -1.61
N GLN A 81 11.58 -6.97 -1.61
CA GLN A 81 12.39 -7.30 -2.80
C GLN A 81 11.51 -7.73 -3.98
N TYR A 82 10.42 -8.46 -3.70
CA TYR A 82 9.46 -8.85 -4.74
C TYR A 82 8.80 -7.62 -5.37
N ILE A 83 8.26 -6.70 -4.55
CA ILE A 83 7.59 -5.47 -5.03
C ILE A 83 8.57 -4.60 -5.84
N ILE A 84 9.82 -4.48 -5.39
CA ILE A 84 10.85 -3.72 -6.12
C ILE A 84 11.15 -4.34 -7.49
N ARG A 85 11.27 -5.68 -7.55
CA ARG A 85 11.51 -6.38 -8.82
C ARG A 85 10.33 -6.21 -9.79
N GLU A 86 9.10 -6.32 -9.28
CA GLU A 86 7.89 -6.09 -10.05
C GLU A 86 7.85 -4.65 -10.59
N ALA A 87 8.06 -3.66 -9.74
CA ALA A 87 8.10 -2.26 -10.13
C ALA A 87 9.15 -1.97 -11.21
N LYS A 88 10.37 -2.52 -11.06
CA LYS A 88 11.43 -2.39 -12.08
C LYS A 88 11.08 -3.11 -13.40
N ALA A 89 10.38 -4.24 -13.35
CA ALA A 89 9.93 -4.92 -14.54
C ALA A 89 8.88 -4.09 -15.30
N ILE A 90 7.92 -3.50 -14.58
CA ILE A 90 6.92 -2.60 -15.16
C ILE A 90 7.59 -1.35 -15.73
N GLU A 91 8.49 -0.71 -14.99
CA GLU A 91 9.22 0.47 -15.45
C GLU A 91 9.94 0.20 -16.80
N ARG A 92 10.58 -0.96 -16.94
CA ARG A 92 11.24 -1.36 -18.20
C ARG A 92 10.26 -1.64 -19.35
N SER A 93 9.03 -1.99 -19.05
CA SER A 93 7.99 -2.25 -20.05
C SER A 93 7.26 -0.99 -20.49
N ILE A 94 7.48 0.16 -19.81
CA ILE A 94 6.89 1.43 -20.21
C ILE A 94 7.49 1.82 -21.57
N PRO A 95 6.63 2.08 -22.56
CA PRO A 95 7.10 2.43 -23.90
C PRO A 95 7.99 3.67 -23.91
N LEU A 96 9.01 3.68 -24.79
CA LEU A 96 9.95 4.82 -24.93
C LEU A 96 9.29 6.15 -25.32
N TYR A 97 8.05 6.12 -25.79
CA TYR A 97 7.26 7.32 -26.09
C TYR A 97 6.48 7.86 -24.87
N ALA A 98 6.42 7.12 -23.77
CA ALA A 98 5.97 7.67 -22.53
C ALA A 98 7.00 8.71 -22.05
N ASP A 99 6.52 9.87 -21.56
CA ASP A 99 7.43 10.93 -21.14
C ASP A 99 8.40 10.40 -20.07
N PRO A 100 9.71 10.39 -20.33
CA PRO A 100 10.69 9.85 -19.39
C PRO A 100 10.78 10.68 -18.09
N ASN A 101 10.20 11.89 -18.07
CA ASN A 101 10.16 12.74 -16.89
C ASN A 101 9.05 12.33 -15.92
N PHE A 102 8.06 11.52 -16.36
CA PHE A 102 7.01 11.06 -15.47
C PHE A 102 7.42 9.77 -14.76
N PRO A 103 7.41 9.77 -13.43
CA PRO A 103 7.74 8.57 -12.66
C PRO A 103 6.64 7.51 -12.76
N LEU A 104 7.03 6.24 -12.59
CA LEU A 104 6.12 5.17 -12.25
C LEU A 104 5.73 5.29 -10.77
N TYR A 105 4.45 5.38 -10.49
CA TYR A 105 3.94 5.35 -9.11
C TYR A 105 3.54 3.95 -8.69
N VAL A 106 4.08 3.51 -7.56
CA VAL A 106 3.74 2.23 -6.93
C VAL A 106 3.08 2.50 -5.59
N LEU A 107 1.78 2.26 -5.51
CA LEU A 107 1.01 2.41 -4.29
C LEU A 107 1.00 1.08 -3.55
N ILE A 108 1.53 1.06 -2.32
CA ILE A 108 1.70 -0.17 -1.53
C ILE A 108 0.85 -0.09 -0.27
N GLN A 109 -0.08 -1.01 -0.11
CA GLN A 109 -0.79 -1.14 1.16
C GLN A 109 0.08 -1.90 2.18
N SER A 110 0.41 -1.23 3.29
CA SER A 110 1.09 -1.84 4.44
C SER A 110 0.51 -1.32 5.76
N ARG A 111 0.55 -2.17 6.80
CA ARG A 111 0.08 -1.83 8.16
C ARG A 111 1.20 -1.93 9.20
N GLU A 112 2.33 -2.52 8.85
CA GLU A 112 3.45 -2.72 9.76
C GLU A 112 4.30 -1.46 9.83
N PRO A 113 4.39 -0.77 10.98
CA PRO A 113 5.19 0.46 11.10
C PRO A 113 6.66 0.25 10.69
N ALA A 114 7.24 -0.90 11.04
CA ALA A 114 8.63 -1.23 10.67
C ALA A 114 8.80 -1.35 9.15
N GLU A 115 7.85 -1.99 8.46
CA GLU A 115 7.85 -2.11 7.00
C GLU A 115 7.67 -0.73 6.33
N ILE A 116 6.75 0.11 6.85
CA ILE A 116 6.56 1.48 6.37
C ILE A 116 7.85 2.27 6.51
N GLN A 117 8.48 2.20 7.68
CA GLN A 117 9.75 2.88 7.96
C GLN A 117 10.87 2.44 7.00
N GLU A 118 10.95 1.15 6.71
CA GLU A 118 11.93 0.59 5.77
C GLU A 118 11.75 1.17 4.36
N TYR A 119 10.50 1.27 3.85
CA TYR A 119 10.22 1.91 2.56
C TYR A 119 10.55 3.40 2.56
N VAL A 120 10.22 4.12 3.63
CA VAL A 120 10.54 5.56 3.76
C VAL A 120 12.04 5.78 3.76
N GLN A 121 12.80 5.02 4.55
CA GLN A 121 14.24 5.20 4.68
C GLN A 121 15.02 4.75 3.44
N THR A 122 14.59 3.66 2.80
CA THR A 122 15.33 3.06 1.69
C THR A 122 15.03 3.74 0.34
N PHE A 123 13.79 4.17 0.14
CA PHE A 123 13.30 4.65 -1.17
C PHE A 123 12.72 6.06 -1.13
N GLY A 124 12.76 6.75 0.01
CA GLY A 124 12.09 8.04 0.14
C GLY A 124 10.57 7.94 -0.08
N ALA A 125 9.96 6.82 0.31
CA ALA A 125 8.56 6.59 0.07
C ALA A 125 7.66 7.60 0.81
N THR A 126 6.59 8.05 0.17
CA THR A 126 5.56 8.87 0.81
C THR A 126 4.62 7.98 1.62
N ALA A 127 4.56 8.17 2.92
CA ALA A 127 3.64 7.44 3.80
C ALA A 127 2.35 8.22 4.02
N VAL A 128 1.20 7.58 3.76
CA VAL A 128 -0.15 8.16 3.84
C VAL A 128 -1.00 7.34 4.79
N PHE A 129 -1.72 8.00 5.69
CA PHE A 129 -2.65 7.37 6.61
C PHE A 129 -4.10 7.67 6.24
N VAL A 130 -4.87 6.64 5.95
CA VAL A 130 -6.30 6.74 5.67
C VAL A 130 -7.07 6.53 6.98
N ARG A 131 -7.73 7.59 7.46
CA ARG A 131 -8.68 7.54 8.56
C ARG A 131 -10.04 7.20 7.98
N GLY A 132 -10.65 6.09 8.38
CA GLY A 132 -11.96 5.67 7.89
C GLY A 132 -12.96 5.56 9.02
N GLY A 133 -14.25 5.60 8.64
CA GLY A 133 -15.35 5.39 9.58
C GLY A 133 -15.28 4.01 10.20
N HIS A 134 -15.09 3.97 11.50
CA HIS A 134 -15.09 2.74 12.29
C HIS A 134 -16.47 2.50 12.85
N ARG A 135 -16.96 1.27 12.69
CA ARG A 135 -17.91 0.76 13.67
C ARG A 135 -17.08 0.31 14.87
N GLU A 136 -17.43 0.77 16.06
CA GLU A 136 -16.72 0.52 17.32
C GLU A 136 -16.59 -0.98 17.71
N GLU A 137 -17.15 -1.88 16.90
CA GLU A 137 -17.24 -3.32 17.15
C GLU A 137 -16.16 -4.18 16.45
N ASP A 138 -15.09 -3.60 15.92
CA ASP A 138 -14.01 -4.38 15.30
C ASP A 138 -13.09 -4.99 16.37
N VAL A 139 -13.59 -6.02 17.06
CA VAL A 139 -12.92 -6.80 18.13
C VAL A 139 -11.74 -7.66 17.60
N ASP A 140 -11.58 -7.80 16.30
CA ASP A 140 -10.54 -8.62 15.64
C ASP A 140 -9.33 -7.80 15.14
N SER A 141 -8.90 -6.78 15.87
CA SER A 141 -7.67 -6.06 15.52
C SER A 141 -6.44 -6.83 15.99
N ASN A 142 -5.57 -7.23 15.08
CA ASN A 142 -4.27 -7.78 15.42
C ASN A 142 -3.30 -6.64 15.86
N GLU A 143 -2.15 -7.01 16.41
CA GLU A 143 -1.16 -6.06 16.93
C GLU A 143 -0.73 -5.01 15.89
N SER A 144 -0.61 -5.38 14.62
CA SER A 144 -0.33 -4.44 13.51
C SER A 144 -1.40 -3.38 13.34
N ASP A 145 -2.67 -3.73 13.55
CA ASP A 145 -3.80 -2.80 13.44
C ASP A 145 -3.85 -1.81 14.62
N LEU A 146 -3.34 -2.21 15.79
CA LEU A 146 -3.22 -1.33 16.96
C LEU A 146 -2.06 -0.34 16.81
N ASN A 147 -0.94 -0.79 16.26
CA ASN A 147 0.29 0.01 16.17
C ASN A 147 0.34 0.92 14.93
N VAL A 148 -0.52 0.70 13.95
CA VAL A 148 -0.51 1.45 12.70
C VAL A 148 -0.65 2.97 12.88
N ALA A 149 -1.33 3.42 13.92
CA ALA A 149 -1.51 4.85 14.22
C ALA A 149 -0.28 5.51 14.87
N ASN A 150 0.70 4.71 15.34
CA ASN A 150 1.88 5.20 16.04
C ASN A 150 3.01 5.66 15.10
N PHE A 151 2.82 5.53 13.79
CA PHE A 151 3.79 6.01 12.79
C PHE A 151 3.51 7.48 12.43
N SER A 152 4.57 8.25 12.18
CA SER A 152 4.46 9.64 11.69
C SER A 152 4.31 9.64 10.17
N TYR A 153 3.09 9.85 9.69
CA TYR A 153 2.77 9.87 8.26
C TYR A 153 3.03 11.24 7.64
N HIS A 154 3.41 11.26 6.37
CA HIS A 154 3.61 12.50 5.60
C HIS A 154 2.29 13.17 5.23
N TYR A 155 1.23 12.38 5.07
CA TYR A 155 -0.10 12.88 4.74
C TYR A 155 -1.21 12.05 5.41
N TYR A 156 -2.33 12.71 5.73
CA TYR A 156 -3.49 12.10 6.35
C TYR A 156 -4.72 12.34 5.49
N ILE A 157 -5.47 11.27 5.19
CA ILE A 157 -6.73 11.29 4.45
C ILE A 157 -7.87 11.09 5.43
N ASP A 158 -8.85 11.96 5.43
CA ASP A 158 -10.08 11.78 6.16
C ASP A 158 -11.14 11.09 5.29
N ASN A 159 -11.45 9.85 5.59
CA ASN A 159 -12.48 9.04 4.93
C ASN A 159 -13.58 8.65 5.92
N THR A 160 -13.94 9.58 6.83
CA THR A 160 -15.02 9.37 7.82
C THR A 160 -16.39 9.73 7.27
N GLY A 161 -16.44 10.43 6.13
CA GLY A 161 -17.66 10.85 5.45
C GLY A 161 -18.11 9.89 4.35
N ASP A 162 -18.75 10.45 3.33
CA ASP A 162 -19.22 9.74 2.15
C ASP A 162 -18.14 9.68 1.04
N LEU A 163 -18.50 9.07 -0.11
CA LEU A 163 -17.59 8.96 -1.25
C LEU A 163 -17.25 10.32 -1.87
N ALA A 164 -18.15 11.30 -1.81
CA ALA A 164 -17.89 12.65 -2.34
C ALA A 164 -16.84 13.36 -1.46
N GLY A 165 -16.93 13.21 -0.14
CA GLY A 165 -15.91 13.68 0.79
C GLY A 165 -14.54 13.06 0.51
N LEU A 166 -14.49 11.77 0.24
CA LEU A 166 -13.24 11.10 -0.14
C LEU A 166 -12.67 11.65 -1.45
N ASP A 167 -13.49 11.98 -2.44
CA ASP A 167 -13.02 12.56 -3.70
C ASP A 167 -12.38 13.95 -3.51
N ILE A 168 -12.91 14.74 -2.57
CA ILE A 168 -12.30 16.02 -2.18
C ILE A 168 -10.92 15.79 -1.54
N GLU A 169 -10.81 14.84 -0.62
CA GLU A 169 -9.54 14.52 0.04
C GLU A 169 -8.51 13.98 -0.96
N ILE A 170 -8.92 13.17 -1.93
CA ILE A 170 -8.05 12.69 -3.01
C ILE A 170 -7.55 13.86 -3.86
N SER A 171 -8.39 14.79 -4.23
CA SER A 171 -7.99 15.97 -5.01
C SER A 171 -6.94 16.81 -4.27
N LYS A 172 -7.11 17.02 -2.96
CA LYS A 172 -6.12 17.70 -2.11
C LYS A 172 -4.80 16.93 -2.05
N PHE A 173 -4.87 15.61 -1.85
CA PHE A 173 -3.70 14.75 -1.80
C PHE A 173 -2.95 14.74 -3.15
N MET A 174 -3.66 14.63 -4.26
CA MET A 174 -3.06 14.66 -5.60
C MET A 174 -2.31 15.94 -5.85
N LYS A 175 -2.91 17.10 -5.51
CA LYS A 175 -2.22 18.37 -5.60
C LYS A 175 -0.95 18.37 -4.76
N TRP A 176 -1.06 17.99 -3.49
CA TRP A 176 0.10 17.93 -2.59
C TRP A 176 1.18 16.96 -3.11
N LEU A 177 0.80 15.77 -3.60
CA LEU A 177 1.74 14.77 -4.12
C LEU A 177 2.52 15.29 -5.32
N LEU A 178 1.83 15.98 -6.24
CA LEU A 178 2.44 16.50 -7.47
C LEU A 178 3.28 17.78 -7.22
N ASP A 179 2.89 18.60 -6.26
CA ASP A 179 3.66 19.80 -5.87
C ASP A 179 4.95 19.44 -5.12
N ASN A 180 5.07 18.21 -4.61
CA ASN A 180 6.28 17.70 -3.92
C ASN A 180 7.04 16.64 -4.74
N GLU A 181 6.85 16.63 -6.06
CA GLU A 181 7.59 15.75 -6.99
C GLU A 181 9.09 16.05 -7.09
#